data_62213b1750648143e62a86de72e457b6
#
_entry.id   62213b1750648143e62a86de72e457b6
#
_cell.length_a   1.000
_cell.length_b   1.000
_cell.length_c   1.000
_cell.angle_alpha   90.00
_cell.angle_beta   90.00
_cell.angle_gamma   90.00
#
_symmetry.space_group_name_H-M   'P 1'
#
loop_
_entity.id
_entity.type
_entity.pdbx_description
1 polymer ?
#
loop_
_entity_poly.entity_id
_entity_poly.type
_entity_poly.pdbx_seq_one_letter_code
_entity_poly.pdbx_strand_id
1 'polypeptide(L)'
;MATEILIIDDNPDIRNIINDLILDAGYKTRLAANYNQALNEIDKKLPDVAIIDVKLDKGDNDGIELLSHIKSKNKDIPVIIISGHANIEMAVKSLKFGAFEFIEKPFDQNRLLNFVNRAVENLNLKNKNKEFENKLFFSYELIGNSPNI
;
A
#
# COMPACT_ATOMS: atom_id res chain seq x y z
N MET A 1 10.58 -8.40 12.43
CA MET A 1 9.99 -7.08 12.65
C MET A 1 8.57 -7.05 12.13
N ALA A 2 7.68 -6.42 12.86
CA ALA A 2 6.28 -6.38 12.45
C ALA A 2 6.09 -5.41 11.29
N THR A 3 5.28 -5.83 10.33
CA THR A 3 4.89 -5.00 9.19
C THR A 3 4.02 -3.85 9.69
N GLU A 4 4.33 -2.64 9.24
CA GLU A 4 3.61 -1.43 9.64
C GLU A 4 2.70 -0.96 8.52
N ILE A 5 1.43 -0.74 8.85
CA ILE A 5 0.41 -0.35 7.89
C ILE A 5 -0.17 1.01 8.27
N LEU A 6 -0.11 1.95 7.34
CA LEU A 6 -0.67 3.28 7.51
C LEU A 6 -2.12 3.27 7.02
N ILE A 7 -3.05 3.65 7.88
CA ILE A 7 -4.49 3.68 7.60
C ILE A 7 -4.95 5.13 7.54
N ILE A 8 -5.45 5.54 6.39
CA ILE A 8 -5.84 6.92 6.13
C ILE A 8 -7.33 6.95 5.76
N ASP A 9 -8.16 7.45 6.66
CA ASP A 9 -9.59 7.58 6.46
C ASP A 9 -10.12 8.71 7.35
N ASP A 10 -10.95 9.59 6.81
CA ASP A 10 -11.50 10.71 7.56
C ASP A 10 -12.68 10.30 8.46
N ASN A 11 -13.27 9.14 8.22
CA ASN A 11 -14.35 8.60 9.07
C ASN A 11 -13.73 7.85 10.24
N PRO A 12 -13.93 8.32 11.49
CA PRO A 12 -13.32 7.67 12.65
C PRO A 12 -13.84 6.25 12.90
N ASP A 13 -15.08 5.97 12.58
CA ASP A 13 -15.65 4.63 12.79
C ASP A 13 -15.00 3.62 11.85
N ILE A 14 -14.88 3.96 10.58
CA ILE A 14 -14.25 3.09 9.59
C ILE A 14 -12.76 2.94 9.90
N ARG A 15 -12.09 4.04 10.24
CA ARG A 15 -10.68 4.01 10.60
C ARG A 15 -10.42 3.07 11.78
N ASN A 16 -11.27 3.12 12.80
CA ASN A 16 -11.15 2.24 13.96
C ASN A 16 -11.44 0.78 13.63
N ILE A 17 -12.43 0.51 12.78
CA ILE A 17 -12.72 -0.85 12.33
C ILE A 17 -11.52 -1.45 11.60
N ILE A 18 -10.93 -0.69 10.69
CA ILE A 18 -9.75 -1.15 9.95
C ILE A 18 -8.57 -1.35 10.89
N ASN A 19 -8.37 -0.41 11.80
CA ASN A 19 -7.29 -0.48 12.78
C ASN A 19 -7.38 -1.77 13.61
N ASP A 20 -8.56 -2.06 14.16
CA ASP A 20 -8.76 -3.25 14.96
C ASP A 20 -8.52 -4.52 14.16
N LEU A 21 -9.03 -4.56 12.93
CA LEU A 21 -8.84 -5.69 12.02
C LEU A 21 -7.36 -5.97 11.76
N ILE A 22 -6.60 -4.93 11.48
CA ILE A 22 -5.17 -5.04 11.14
C ILE A 22 -4.34 -5.41 12.38
N LEU A 23 -4.64 -4.82 13.54
CA LEU A 23 -3.97 -5.16 14.78
C LEU A 23 -4.22 -6.62 15.17
N ASP A 24 -5.46 -7.08 15.02
CA ASP A 24 -5.82 -8.48 15.32
C ASP A 24 -5.07 -9.47 14.43
N ALA A 25 -4.72 -9.05 13.23
CA ALA A 25 -3.95 -9.86 12.28
C ALA A 25 -2.45 -9.90 12.60
N GLY A 26 -2.00 -9.14 13.60
CA GLY A 26 -0.60 -9.15 14.03
C GLY A 26 0.28 -8.07 13.42
N TYR A 27 -0.29 -7.13 12.68
CA TYR A 27 0.45 -6.02 12.10
C TYR A 27 0.49 -4.82 13.04
N LYS A 28 1.41 -3.91 12.79
CA LYS A 28 1.44 -2.61 13.45
C LYS A 28 0.66 -1.61 12.61
N THR A 29 0.09 -0.61 13.26
CA THR A 29 -0.69 0.41 12.56
C THR A 29 -0.21 1.81 12.90
N ARG A 30 -0.39 2.71 11.92
CA ARG A 30 -0.38 4.16 12.14
C ARG A 30 -1.65 4.72 11.50
N LEU A 31 -2.19 5.77 12.07
CA LEU A 31 -3.46 6.33 11.64
C LEU A 31 -3.31 7.78 11.20
N ALA A 32 -4.06 8.16 10.18
CA ALA A 32 -4.19 9.55 9.74
C ALA A 32 -5.65 9.83 9.40
N ALA A 33 -6.17 10.96 9.86
CA ALA A 33 -7.57 11.31 9.73
C ALA A 33 -7.85 12.25 8.56
N ASN A 34 -6.80 12.83 7.97
CA ASN A 34 -6.96 13.80 6.90
C ASN A 34 -5.70 13.84 6.03
N TYR A 35 -5.78 14.64 4.98
CA TYR A 35 -4.70 14.74 3.99
C TYR A 35 -3.38 15.20 4.60
N ASN A 36 -3.41 16.26 5.43
CA ASN A 36 -2.19 16.80 6.03
C ASN A 36 -1.55 15.82 7.02
N GLN A 37 -2.35 15.16 7.84
CA GLN A 37 -1.84 14.14 8.76
C GLN A 37 -1.20 12.99 7.98
N ALA A 38 -1.82 12.58 6.88
CA ALA A 38 -1.30 11.53 6.02
C ALA A 38 0.07 11.93 5.44
N LEU A 39 0.19 13.14 4.90
CA LEU A 39 1.47 13.63 4.39
C LEU A 39 2.55 13.63 5.47
N ASN A 40 2.21 14.11 6.66
CA ASN A 40 3.15 14.16 7.78
C ASN A 40 3.63 12.76 8.16
N GLU A 41 2.72 11.79 8.21
CA GLU A 41 3.08 10.41 8.54
C GLU A 41 3.96 9.77 7.47
N ILE A 42 3.65 10.00 6.21
CA ILE A 42 4.44 9.48 5.09
C ILE A 42 5.85 10.09 5.09
N ASP A 43 5.94 11.40 5.28
CA ASP A 43 7.23 12.11 5.25
C ASP A 43 8.09 11.78 6.48
N LYS A 44 7.45 11.49 7.61
CA LYS A 44 8.17 11.08 8.83
C LYS A 44 8.81 9.71 8.65
N LYS A 45 8.06 8.76 8.13
CA LYS A 45 8.54 7.39 7.88
C LYS A 45 7.60 6.71 6.90
N LEU A 46 8.14 6.11 5.86
CA LEU A 46 7.33 5.35 4.90
C LEU A 46 6.76 4.09 5.55
N PRO A 47 5.47 3.81 5.35
CA PRO A 47 4.89 2.55 5.82
C PRO A 47 5.29 1.39 4.92
N ASP A 48 5.06 0.17 5.40
CA ASP A 48 5.23 -1.02 4.56
C ASP A 48 4.07 -1.21 3.59
N VAL A 49 2.86 -0.89 4.05
CA VAL A 49 1.63 -0.94 3.25
C VAL A 49 0.77 0.26 3.65
N ALA A 50 0.01 0.81 2.71
CA ALA A 50 -0.93 1.88 3.00
C ALA A 50 -2.34 1.50 2.58
N ILE A 51 -3.32 1.87 3.40
CA ILE A 51 -4.75 1.76 3.10
C ILE A 51 -5.30 3.19 3.10
N ILE A 52 -5.81 3.65 1.97
CA ILE A 52 -6.15 5.06 1.77
C ILE A 52 -7.57 5.21 1.27
N ASP A 53 -8.37 6.03 1.96
CA ASP A 53 -9.65 6.48 1.46
C ASP A 53 -9.41 7.48 0.32
N VAL A 54 -10.11 7.29 -0.79
CA VAL A 54 -9.92 8.14 -1.97
C VAL A 54 -10.37 9.58 -1.73
N LYS A 55 -11.41 9.77 -0.92
CA LYS A 55 -11.97 11.09 -0.64
C LYS A 55 -11.70 11.46 0.82
N LEU A 56 -10.84 12.45 1.01
CA LEU A 56 -10.54 13.01 2.32
C LEU A 56 -11.09 14.43 2.41
N ASP A 57 -10.52 15.23 3.31
CA ASP A 57 -11.04 16.55 3.64
C ASP A 57 -10.82 17.61 2.56
N LYS A 58 -9.82 17.46 1.69
CA LYS A 58 -9.47 18.49 0.72
C LYS A 58 -10.16 18.35 -0.63
N GLY A 59 -10.44 17.12 -1.05
CA GLY A 59 -11.09 16.93 -2.34
C GLY A 59 -11.33 15.47 -2.68
N ASP A 60 -11.93 15.27 -3.85
CA ASP A 60 -12.38 13.94 -4.27
C ASP A 60 -11.23 13.02 -4.69
N ASN A 61 -10.05 13.57 -4.94
CA ASN A 61 -8.89 12.82 -5.41
C ASN A 61 -7.74 12.77 -4.39
N ASP A 62 -8.00 13.13 -3.13
CA ASP A 62 -6.96 13.18 -2.10
C ASP A 62 -6.20 11.85 -1.96
N GLY A 63 -6.93 10.75 -1.98
CA GLY A 63 -6.30 9.42 -1.88
C GLY A 63 -5.41 9.10 -3.07
N ILE A 64 -5.79 9.54 -4.26
CA ILE A 64 -4.98 9.35 -5.46
C ILE A 64 -3.69 10.18 -5.38
N GLU A 65 -3.80 11.41 -4.89
CA GLU A 65 -2.61 12.27 -4.69
C GLU A 65 -1.65 11.66 -3.68
N LEU A 66 -2.19 11.12 -2.58
CA LEU A 66 -1.37 10.43 -1.57
C LEU A 66 -0.73 9.17 -2.14
N LEU A 67 -1.47 8.41 -2.94
CA LEU A 67 -0.95 7.25 -3.66
C LEU A 67 0.26 7.64 -4.52
N SER A 68 0.12 8.70 -5.32
CA SER A 68 1.20 9.19 -6.16
C SER A 68 2.40 9.63 -5.33
N HIS A 69 2.15 10.29 -4.22
CA HIS A 69 3.20 10.77 -3.31
C HIS A 69 4.00 9.58 -2.73
N ILE A 70 3.31 8.55 -2.27
CA ILE A 70 3.95 7.34 -1.75
C ILE A 70 4.77 6.66 -2.85
N LYS A 71 4.20 6.50 -4.04
CA LYS A 71 4.89 5.84 -5.16
C LYS A 71 6.09 6.61 -5.65
N SER A 72 6.07 7.94 -5.53
CA SER A 72 7.23 8.76 -5.88
C SER A 72 8.40 8.53 -4.92
N LYS A 73 8.13 8.15 -3.69
CA LYS A 73 9.17 7.86 -2.69
C LYS A 73 9.65 6.42 -2.75
N ASN A 74 8.74 5.48 -2.95
CA ASN A 74 9.06 4.05 -3.10
C ASN A 74 7.95 3.35 -3.86
N LYS A 75 8.23 2.99 -5.10
CA LYS A 75 7.24 2.37 -6.00
C LYS A 75 6.81 0.96 -5.57
N ASP A 76 7.55 0.34 -4.67
CA ASP A 76 7.28 -1.03 -4.23
C ASP A 76 6.30 -1.12 -3.06
N ILE A 77 5.92 0.01 -2.45
CA ILE A 77 4.95 0.01 -1.36
C ILE A 77 3.56 -0.29 -1.90
N PRO A 78 2.92 -1.40 -1.46
CA PRO A 78 1.55 -1.67 -1.87
C PRO A 78 0.58 -0.67 -1.24
N VAL A 79 -0.33 -0.15 -2.06
CA VAL A 79 -1.36 0.80 -1.61
C VAL A 79 -2.73 0.24 -1.97
N ILE A 80 -3.60 0.12 -0.98
CA ILE A 80 -5.00 -0.30 -1.16
C ILE A 80 -5.86 0.93 -1.07
N ILE A 81 -6.65 1.19 -2.11
CA ILE A 81 -7.55 2.34 -2.16
C ILE A 81 -8.96 1.88 -1.79
N ILE A 82 -9.61 2.62 -0.89
CA ILE A 82 -10.99 2.37 -0.48
C ILE A 82 -11.84 3.56 -0.92
N SER A 83 -13.03 3.30 -1.47
CA SER A 83 -13.93 4.36 -1.91
C SER A 83 -15.38 4.07 -1.57
N GLY A 84 -16.06 5.08 -1.03
CA GLY A 84 -17.50 5.03 -0.80
C GLY A 84 -18.32 5.35 -2.05
N HIS A 85 -17.68 5.91 -3.06
CA HIS A 85 -18.32 6.29 -4.33
C HIS A 85 -17.54 5.68 -5.48
N ALA A 86 -17.45 4.35 -5.47
CA ALA A 86 -16.69 3.65 -6.48
C ALA A 86 -17.37 3.77 -7.82
N ASN A 87 -16.60 4.14 -8.83
CA ASN A 87 -16.99 4.04 -10.22
C ASN A 87 -15.80 3.48 -11.00
N ILE A 88 -16.06 3.07 -12.23
CA ILE A 88 -15.04 2.44 -13.06
C ILE A 88 -13.87 3.39 -13.30
N GLU A 89 -14.14 4.67 -13.54
CA GLU A 89 -13.09 5.66 -13.77
C GLU A 89 -12.13 5.78 -12.59
N MET A 90 -12.66 5.84 -11.39
CA MET A 90 -11.85 5.96 -10.17
C MET A 90 -11.01 4.71 -9.94
N ALA A 91 -11.59 3.53 -10.16
CA ALA A 91 -10.87 2.26 -10.03
C ALA A 91 -9.73 2.17 -11.04
N VAL A 92 -10.01 2.49 -12.30
CA VAL A 92 -9.00 2.48 -13.37
C VAL A 92 -7.89 3.48 -13.06
N LYS A 93 -8.25 4.69 -12.65
CA LYS A 93 -7.29 5.74 -12.29
C LYS A 93 -6.38 5.29 -11.15
N SER A 94 -6.96 4.70 -10.10
CA SER A 94 -6.18 4.19 -8.96
C SER A 94 -5.16 3.15 -9.39
N LEU A 95 -5.58 2.19 -10.20
CA LEU A 95 -4.70 1.14 -10.69
C LEU A 95 -3.62 1.70 -11.63
N LYS A 96 -3.94 2.68 -12.46
CA LYS A 96 -2.96 3.35 -13.32
C LYS A 96 -1.87 4.06 -12.52
N PHE A 97 -2.23 4.64 -11.38
CA PHE A 97 -1.25 5.29 -10.50
C PHE A 97 -0.50 4.31 -9.61
N GLY A 98 -0.76 3.01 -9.76
CA GLY A 98 0.00 1.98 -9.09
C GLY A 98 -0.62 1.39 -7.85
N ALA A 99 -1.92 1.59 -7.61
CA ALA A 99 -2.61 0.95 -6.49
C ALA A 99 -2.53 -0.57 -6.62
N PHE A 100 -2.30 -1.24 -5.49
CA PHE A 100 -2.28 -2.69 -5.44
C PHE A 100 -3.68 -3.27 -5.63
N GLU A 101 -4.67 -2.63 -4.99
CA GLU A 101 -6.06 -3.07 -5.05
C GLU A 101 -6.99 -1.89 -4.80
N PHE A 102 -8.23 -2.00 -5.28
CA PHE A 102 -9.28 -1.00 -5.09
C PHE A 102 -10.49 -1.72 -4.49
N ILE A 103 -11.03 -1.19 -3.39
CA ILE A 103 -12.16 -1.81 -2.71
C ILE A 103 -13.25 -0.77 -2.45
N GLU A 104 -14.51 -1.18 -2.65
CA GLU A 104 -15.68 -0.31 -2.48
C GLU A 104 -16.26 -0.44 -1.07
N LYS A 105 -16.69 0.68 -0.50
CA LYS A 105 -17.45 0.68 0.77
C LYS A 105 -18.93 0.43 0.47
N PRO A 106 -19.66 -0.27 1.32
CA PRO A 106 -19.20 -1.03 2.47
C PRO A 106 -18.42 -2.27 2.04
N PHE A 107 -17.35 -2.58 2.73
CA PHE A 107 -16.50 -3.71 2.38
C PHE A 107 -16.64 -4.85 3.39
N ASP A 108 -16.38 -6.06 2.92
CA ASP A 108 -16.25 -7.23 3.77
C ASP A 108 -14.87 -7.17 4.46
N GLN A 109 -14.85 -7.25 5.78
CA GLN A 109 -13.61 -7.19 6.55
C GLN A 109 -12.65 -8.30 6.16
N ASN A 110 -13.15 -9.50 5.90
CA ASN A 110 -12.31 -10.62 5.47
C ASN A 110 -11.68 -10.37 4.11
N ARG A 111 -12.39 -9.72 3.22
CA ARG A 111 -11.87 -9.35 1.91
C ARG A 111 -10.74 -8.33 2.02
N LEU A 112 -10.93 -7.32 2.84
CA LEU A 112 -9.90 -6.31 3.08
C LEU A 112 -8.65 -6.95 3.69
N LEU A 113 -8.84 -7.78 4.71
CA LEU A 113 -7.72 -8.48 5.35
C LEU A 113 -6.98 -9.38 4.35
N ASN A 114 -7.72 -10.06 3.50
CA ASN A 114 -7.12 -10.90 2.46
C ASN A 114 -6.25 -10.07 1.51
N PHE A 115 -6.71 -8.89 1.10
CA PHE A 115 -5.93 -7.99 0.27
C PHE A 115 -4.68 -7.49 0.99
N VAL A 116 -4.80 -7.17 2.27
CA VAL A 116 -3.66 -6.75 3.09
C VAL A 116 -2.62 -7.88 3.18
N ASN A 117 -3.06 -9.09 3.47
CA ASN A 117 -2.16 -10.24 3.55
C ASN A 117 -1.44 -10.49 2.22
N ARG A 118 -2.16 -10.37 1.11
CA ARG A 118 -1.57 -10.51 -0.22
C ARG A 118 -0.57 -9.38 -0.52
N ALA A 119 -0.87 -8.17 -0.10
CA ALA A 119 0.03 -7.03 -0.27
C ALA A 119 1.33 -7.24 0.49
N VAL A 120 1.24 -7.69 1.74
CA VAL A 120 2.41 -7.98 2.58
C VAL A 120 3.23 -9.11 1.97
N GLU A 121 2.57 -10.19 1.53
CA GLU A 121 3.22 -11.31 0.86
C GLU A 121 3.93 -10.86 -0.42
N ASN A 122 3.29 -10.04 -1.22
CA ASN A 122 3.87 -9.49 -2.45
C ASN A 122 5.11 -8.65 -2.16
N LEU A 123 5.07 -7.83 -1.12
CA LEU A 123 6.21 -7.02 -0.69
C LEU A 123 7.38 -7.92 -0.28
N ASN A 124 7.13 -8.98 0.48
CA ASN A 124 8.16 -9.93 0.90
C ASN A 124 8.77 -10.67 -0.29
N LEU A 125 7.95 -11.06 -1.26
CA LEU A 125 8.42 -11.72 -2.47
C LEU A 125 9.30 -10.79 -3.32
N LYS A 126 8.93 -9.53 -3.44
CA LYS A 126 9.74 -8.54 -4.17
C LYS A 126 11.11 -8.37 -3.52
N ASN A 127 11.17 -8.31 -2.20
CA ASN A 127 12.42 -8.20 -1.47
C ASN A 127 13.30 -9.43 -1.68
N LYS A 128 12.72 -10.62 -1.65
CA LYS A 128 13.44 -11.88 -1.91
C LYS A 128 13.94 -11.96 -3.33
N ASN A 129 13.14 -11.54 -4.30
CA ASN A 129 13.53 -11.53 -5.71
C ASN A 129 14.71 -10.61 -5.96
N LYS A 130 14.75 -9.45 -5.34
CA LYS A 130 15.87 -8.52 -5.46
C LYS A 130 17.17 -9.13 -4.94
N GLU A 131 17.11 -9.80 -3.79
CA GLU A 131 18.26 -10.50 -3.23
C GLU A 131 18.74 -11.61 -4.16
N PHE A 132 17.82 -12.38 -4.70
CA PHE A 132 18.12 -13.49 -5.59
C PHE A 132 18.77 -12.99 -6.89
N GLU A 133 18.24 -11.95 -7.49
CA GLU A 133 18.79 -11.33 -8.70
C GLU A 133 20.20 -10.82 -8.48
N ASN A 134 20.47 -10.18 -7.36
CA ASN A 134 21.79 -9.69 -7.01
C ASN A 134 22.79 -10.83 -6.86
N LYS A 135 22.40 -11.93 -6.27
CA LYS A 135 23.25 -13.11 -6.11
C LYS A 135 23.58 -13.75 -7.47
N LEU A 136 22.59 -13.86 -8.33
CA LEU A 136 22.78 -14.40 -9.67
C LEU A 136 23.74 -13.54 -10.50
N PHE A 137 23.54 -12.24 -10.48
CA PHE A 137 24.40 -11.30 -11.20
C PHE A 137 25.86 -11.41 -10.72
N PHE A 138 26.05 -11.47 -9.43
CA PHE A 138 27.37 -11.62 -8.83
C PHE A 138 28.03 -12.92 -9.24
N SER A 139 27.28 -14.02 -9.27
CA SER A 139 27.80 -15.32 -9.69
C SER A 139 28.25 -15.33 -11.15
N TYR A 140 27.51 -14.70 -12.04
CA TYR A 140 27.88 -14.60 -13.45
C TYR A 140 29.16 -13.79 -13.64
N GLU A 141 29.33 -12.72 -12.92
CA GLU A 141 30.55 -11.93 -12.98
C GLU A 141 31.78 -12.71 -12.52
N LEU A 142 31.65 -13.46 -11.42
CA LEU A 142 32.74 -14.24 -10.87
C LEU A 142 33.20 -15.36 -11.80
N ILE A 143 32.25 -15.99 -12.48
CA ILE A 143 32.51 -17.11 -13.36
C ILE A 143 32.96 -16.63 -14.76
N GLY A 144 32.68 -15.37 -15.06
CA GLY A 144 32.99 -14.80 -16.36
C GLY A 144 32.07 -15.28 -17.46
N ASN A 145 30.99 -15.93 -17.12
CA ASN A 145 29.98 -16.41 -18.06
C ASN A 145 28.82 -15.45 -18.11
N SER A 146 28.65 -14.79 -19.21
CA SER A 146 27.41 -14.12 -19.44
C SER A 146 26.46 -15.09 -20.14
N PRO A 147 25.15 -15.05 -19.79
CA PRO A 147 24.18 -15.87 -20.48
C PRO A 147 24.15 -15.45 -21.95
N ASN A 148 24.40 -16.42 -22.80
CA ASN A 148 24.42 -16.20 -24.19
C ASN A 148 23.08 -16.12 -24.80
N ILE A 149 22.36 -15.20 -24.39
CA ILE A 149 21.04 -15.24 -24.94
C ILE A 149 20.55 -13.88 -25.15
#